data_908d39c0774a9f420c9384fb694e8b51
#
_entry.id   908d39c0774a9f420c9384fb694e8b51
#
_cell.length_a   1.000
_cell.length_b   1.000
_cell.length_c   1.000
_cell.angle_alpha   90.00
_cell.angle_beta   90.00
_cell.angle_gamma   90.00
#
_symmetry.space_group_name_H-M   'P 1'
#
loop_
_entity.id
_entity.type
_entity.pdbx_description
1 polymer ?
#
loop_
_entity_poly.entity_id
_entity_poly.type
_entity_poly.pdbx_seq_one_letter_code
_entity_poly.pdbx_strand_id
1 'polypeptide(L)'
;VINPASKSGHGLEMWKELEDWLLKHSIEYEAFLSKGPGDVTRIVHELCENGLSKASSMLRIIILGGDGTFNEALQGITDFDCVEIGYIPTGSSNDLARDLGIKGDPSFLLSRILVCDKPHLMDLGRLTYHDSASERSRLHEEKDSDTRYFAVSCGIGYDAAICEEALASHFKNTLNRLGLGKLTYLTIALKQLILTKRGNCTITLDGKEPFELKSFLFIATMIHRFE
;
A
#
# COMPACT_ATOMS: atom_id res chain seq x y z
N VAL A 1 1.61 13.79 -1.21
CA VAL A 1 2.72 12.90 -0.81
C VAL A 1 3.19 12.13 -2.03
N ILE A 2 4.47 12.21 -2.33
CA ILE A 2 5.05 11.75 -3.59
C ILE A 2 6.10 10.66 -3.30
N ASN A 3 6.02 9.53 -4.01
CA ASN A 3 7.10 8.55 -4.05
C ASN A 3 7.96 8.76 -5.32
N PRO A 4 9.09 9.48 -5.23
CA PRO A 4 9.93 9.78 -6.38
C PRO A 4 10.55 8.53 -7.01
N ALA A 5 10.74 7.46 -6.23
CA ALA A 5 11.34 6.21 -6.67
C ALA A 5 10.35 5.25 -7.37
N SER A 6 9.04 5.58 -7.39
CA SER A 6 8.03 4.72 -8.03
C SER A 6 8.37 4.49 -9.50
N LYS A 7 8.11 3.26 -9.99
CA LYS A 7 8.40 2.84 -11.38
C LYS A 7 9.84 3.20 -11.81
N SER A 8 10.83 2.86 -10.96
CA SER A 8 12.26 3.08 -11.23
C SER A 8 12.67 4.55 -11.42
N GLY A 9 12.05 5.47 -10.69
CA GLY A 9 12.35 6.91 -10.70
C GLY A 9 11.41 7.77 -11.55
N HIS A 10 10.51 7.16 -12.30
CA HIS A 10 9.53 7.90 -13.12
C HIS A 10 8.55 8.73 -12.29
N GLY A 11 8.35 8.37 -11.01
CA GLY A 11 7.53 9.15 -10.09
C GLY A 11 7.99 10.59 -9.90
N LEU A 12 9.30 10.84 -9.90
CA LEU A 12 9.84 12.19 -9.80
C LEU A 12 9.60 13.02 -11.07
N GLU A 13 9.72 12.41 -12.24
CA GLU A 13 9.45 13.07 -13.52
C GLU A 13 7.99 13.48 -13.60
N MET A 14 7.09 12.55 -13.27
CA MET A 14 5.66 12.79 -13.24
C MET A 14 5.26 13.87 -12.22
N TRP A 15 5.92 13.89 -11.04
CA TRP A 15 5.71 14.96 -10.07
C TRP A 15 6.03 16.33 -10.66
N LYS A 16 7.17 16.49 -11.35
CA LYS A 16 7.56 17.77 -11.97
C LYS A 16 6.52 18.26 -12.98
N GLU A 17 5.98 17.37 -13.80
CA GLU A 17 4.91 17.71 -14.74
C GLU A 17 3.63 18.19 -14.02
N LEU A 18 3.27 17.54 -12.91
CA LEU A 18 2.12 17.92 -12.10
C LEU A 18 2.37 19.22 -11.34
N GLU A 19 3.59 19.44 -10.86
CA GLU A 19 4.00 20.69 -10.20
C GLU A 19 3.89 21.88 -11.14
N ASP A 20 4.41 21.76 -12.36
CA ASP A 20 4.26 22.76 -13.41
C ASP A 20 2.78 23.04 -13.73
N TRP A 21 1.96 21.99 -13.74
CA TRP A 21 0.53 22.13 -13.95
C TRP A 21 -0.14 22.88 -12.79
N LEU A 22 0.17 22.59 -11.54
CA LEU A 22 -0.35 23.27 -10.34
C LEU A 22 0.03 24.77 -10.36
N LEU A 23 1.29 25.07 -10.64
CA LEU A 23 1.80 26.45 -10.73
C LEU A 23 1.07 27.23 -11.84
N LYS A 24 0.90 26.65 -13.01
CA LYS A 24 0.19 27.27 -14.15
C LYS A 24 -1.26 27.59 -13.79
N HIS A 25 -1.91 26.81 -12.95
CA HIS A 25 -3.28 27.03 -12.53
C HIS A 25 -3.42 27.81 -11.22
N SER A 26 -2.31 28.31 -10.67
CA SER A 26 -2.26 29.08 -9.41
C SER A 26 -2.92 28.33 -8.23
N ILE A 27 -2.68 27.02 -8.15
CA ILE A 27 -3.20 26.17 -7.07
C ILE A 27 -2.15 26.13 -5.95
N GLU A 28 -2.55 26.47 -4.75
CA GLU A 28 -1.72 26.35 -3.57
C GLU A 28 -1.64 24.90 -3.12
N TYR A 29 -0.45 24.41 -2.79
CA TYR A 29 -0.19 23.04 -2.35
C TYR A 29 1.03 22.97 -1.44
N GLU A 30 1.09 21.89 -0.68
CA GLU A 30 2.30 21.45 0.03
C GLU A 30 2.74 20.10 -0.53
N ALA A 31 4.02 19.94 -0.83
CA ALA A 31 4.57 18.72 -1.43
C ALA A 31 5.57 18.05 -0.49
N PHE A 32 5.37 16.76 -0.27
CA PHE A 32 6.19 15.92 0.59
C PHE A 32 6.72 14.73 -0.21
N LEU A 33 8.03 14.69 -0.43
CA LEU A 33 8.71 13.62 -1.15
C LEU A 33 9.22 12.57 -0.16
N SER A 34 8.83 11.33 -0.33
CA SER A 34 9.35 10.23 0.49
C SER A 34 10.82 9.92 0.15
N LYS A 35 11.59 9.57 1.17
CA LYS A 35 13.04 9.28 1.06
C LYS A 35 13.33 7.77 1.01
N GLY A 36 12.36 6.93 1.37
CA GLY A 36 12.53 5.48 1.41
C GLY A 36 11.32 4.76 2.02
N PRO A 37 11.41 3.43 2.20
CA PRO A 37 10.35 2.65 2.82
C PRO A 37 9.98 3.15 4.22
N GLY A 38 8.68 3.21 4.52
CA GLY A 38 8.13 3.69 5.79
C GLY A 38 8.01 5.21 5.92
N ASP A 39 8.65 5.98 5.04
CA ASP A 39 8.63 7.45 5.13
C ASP A 39 7.25 8.04 4.76
N VAL A 40 6.52 7.40 3.85
CA VAL A 40 5.14 7.80 3.53
C VAL A 40 4.22 7.67 4.74
N THR A 41 4.35 6.57 5.49
CA THR A 41 3.63 6.38 6.75
C THR A 41 3.89 7.52 7.73
N ARG A 42 5.15 7.86 7.95
CA ARG A 42 5.55 8.96 8.83
C ARG A 42 4.99 10.30 8.36
N ILE A 43 5.14 10.62 7.07
CA ILE A 43 4.65 11.88 6.49
C ILE A 43 3.13 12.00 6.67
N VAL A 44 2.38 10.95 6.34
CA VAL A 44 0.91 10.98 6.47
C VAL A 44 0.50 11.10 7.92
N HIS A 45 1.18 10.42 8.84
CA HIS A 45 0.93 10.54 10.27
C HIS A 45 1.13 11.99 10.75
N GLU A 46 2.23 12.61 10.40
CA GLU A 46 2.53 14.02 10.75
C GLU A 46 1.50 14.99 10.15
N LEU A 47 1.04 14.73 8.92
CA LEU A 47 -0.02 15.54 8.30
C LEU A 47 -1.35 15.40 9.03
N CYS A 48 -1.72 14.19 9.46
CA CYS A 48 -2.92 13.96 10.24
C CYS A 48 -2.83 14.68 11.61
N GLU A 49 -1.75 14.50 12.35
CA GLU A 49 -1.55 15.14 13.65
C GLU A 49 -1.60 16.67 13.57
N ASN A 50 -0.95 17.25 12.55
CA ASN A 50 -0.90 18.70 12.37
C ASN A 50 -2.16 19.28 11.70
N GLY A 51 -2.75 18.56 10.77
CA GLY A 51 -3.91 19.00 9.99
C GLY A 51 -5.21 18.92 10.80
N LEU A 52 -5.44 17.80 11.48
CA LEU A 52 -6.67 17.57 12.26
C LEU A 52 -6.72 18.41 13.53
N SER A 53 -5.57 18.81 14.08
CA SER A 53 -5.53 19.70 15.26
C SER A 53 -5.91 21.16 14.94
N LYS A 54 -5.87 21.58 13.67
CA LYS A 54 -6.05 22.98 13.25
C LYS A 54 -7.43 23.30 12.68
N ALA A 55 -8.21 22.31 12.27
CA ALA A 55 -9.48 22.55 11.59
C ALA A 55 -10.51 21.47 11.87
N SER A 56 -11.75 21.87 12.04
CA SER A 56 -12.93 20.99 11.95
C SER A 56 -13.20 20.56 10.48
N SER A 57 -12.18 20.53 9.63
CA SER A 57 -12.31 20.30 8.20
C SER A 57 -11.60 19.02 7.78
N MET A 58 -12.18 18.35 6.80
CA MET A 58 -11.63 17.17 6.14
C MET A 58 -10.23 17.45 5.59
N LEU A 59 -9.25 16.61 5.92
CA LEU A 59 -7.91 16.66 5.37
C LEU A 59 -7.85 15.88 4.07
N ARG A 60 -7.51 16.54 2.97
CA ARG A 60 -7.33 15.88 1.68
C ARG A 60 -5.85 15.66 1.38
N ILE A 61 -5.46 14.41 1.23
CA ILE A 61 -4.08 13.99 0.92
C ILE A 61 -4.06 13.36 -0.47
N ILE A 62 -3.20 13.86 -1.35
CA ILE A 62 -3.01 13.26 -2.68
C ILE A 62 -1.75 12.37 -2.65
N ILE A 63 -1.91 11.10 -3.00
CA ILE A 63 -0.83 10.12 -3.06
C ILE A 63 -0.42 9.91 -4.51
N LEU A 64 0.83 10.22 -4.82
CA LEU A 64 1.48 9.93 -6.09
C LEU A 64 2.44 8.75 -5.91
N GLY A 65 2.03 7.55 -6.31
CA GLY A 65 2.79 6.34 -6.06
C GLY A 65 2.13 5.07 -6.61
N GLY A 66 2.68 3.91 -6.32
CA GLY A 66 2.06 2.61 -6.59
C GLY A 66 1.27 2.08 -5.38
N ASP A 67 0.78 0.83 -5.50
CA ASP A 67 0.00 0.16 -4.45
C ASP A 67 0.74 0.11 -3.09
N GLY A 68 2.06 -0.12 -3.10
CA GLY A 68 2.88 -0.08 -1.89
C GLY A 68 2.91 1.30 -1.22
N THR A 69 2.98 2.38 -2.01
CA THR A 69 2.93 3.75 -1.50
C THR A 69 1.58 4.07 -0.89
N PHE A 70 0.50 3.64 -1.55
CA PHE A 70 -0.85 3.77 -1.04
C PHE A 70 -1.02 2.98 0.27
N ASN A 71 -0.52 1.75 0.32
CA ASN A 71 -0.57 0.92 1.53
C ASN A 71 0.23 1.55 2.69
N GLU A 72 1.40 2.14 2.44
CA GLU A 72 2.14 2.90 3.46
C GLU A 72 1.33 4.11 3.96
N ALA A 73 0.65 4.83 3.07
CA ALA A 73 -0.18 5.98 3.44
C ALA A 73 -1.30 5.58 4.41
N LEU A 74 -1.96 4.45 4.17
CA LEU A 74 -3.00 3.94 5.08
C LEU A 74 -2.50 3.73 6.51
N GLN A 75 -1.24 3.30 6.68
CA GLN A 75 -0.68 3.09 8.02
C GLN A 75 -0.42 4.39 8.80
N GLY A 76 -0.35 5.51 8.10
CA GLY A 76 -0.13 6.82 8.72
C GLY A 76 -1.42 7.56 9.10
N ILE A 77 -2.58 7.10 8.63
CA ILE A 77 -3.85 7.74 8.93
C ILE A 77 -4.25 7.47 10.37
N THR A 78 -4.47 8.52 11.14
CA THR A 78 -4.88 8.44 12.55
C THR A 78 -6.39 8.40 12.72
N ASP A 79 -7.14 9.01 11.80
CA ASP A 79 -8.60 9.04 11.79
C ASP A 79 -9.13 9.00 10.36
N PHE A 80 -9.71 7.85 9.97
CA PHE A 80 -10.24 7.63 8.63
C PHE A 80 -11.49 8.44 8.32
N ASP A 81 -12.22 8.88 9.33
CA ASP A 81 -13.43 9.68 9.14
C ASP A 81 -13.10 11.14 8.79
N CYS A 82 -11.86 11.56 9.01
CA CYS A 82 -11.40 12.94 8.81
C CYS A 82 -10.43 13.08 7.63
N VAL A 83 -10.14 12.01 6.86
CA VAL A 83 -9.15 12.02 5.76
C VAL A 83 -9.78 11.56 4.45
N GLU A 84 -9.58 12.35 3.40
CA GLU A 84 -9.85 11.96 2.02
C GLU A 84 -8.55 11.71 1.27
N ILE A 85 -8.49 10.62 0.51
CA ILE A 85 -7.31 10.29 -0.30
C ILE A 85 -7.61 10.48 -1.79
N GLY A 86 -6.84 11.34 -2.45
CA GLY A 86 -6.71 11.36 -3.90
C GLY A 86 -5.58 10.40 -4.31
N TYR A 87 -5.80 9.57 -5.33
CA TYR A 87 -4.78 8.60 -5.78
C TYR A 87 -4.41 8.81 -7.24
N ILE A 88 -3.13 9.05 -7.49
CA ILE A 88 -2.52 9.13 -8.82
C ILE A 88 -1.53 7.97 -8.95
N PRO A 89 -1.90 6.90 -9.67
CA PRO A 89 -1.13 5.67 -9.74
C PRO A 89 0.11 5.82 -10.62
N THR A 90 1.29 5.63 -10.05
CA THR A 90 2.58 5.69 -10.76
C THR A 90 3.39 4.41 -10.61
N GLY A 91 2.81 3.35 -10.07
CA GLY A 91 3.45 2.06 -9.89
C GLY A 91 3.48 1.21 -11.16
N SER A 92 4.00 -0.01 -11.02
CA SER A 92 4.08 -0.97 -12.13
C SER A 92 2.80 -1.80 -12.31
N SER A 93 2.13 -2.20 -11.22
CA SER A 93 0.90 -2.99 -11.23
C SER A 93 -0.33 -2.11 -11.13
N ASN A 94 -0.40 -1.27 -10.12
CA ASN A 94 -1.52 -0.37 -9.81
C ASN A 94 -2.85 -1.16 -9.73
N ASP A 95 -2.84 -2.24 -8.96
CA ASP A 95 -3.98 -3.15 -8.84
C ASP A 95 -5.19 -2.44 -8.26
N LEU A 96 -5.01 -1.63 -7.22
CA LEU A 96 -6.07 -0.79 -6.66
C LEU A 96 -6.67 0.16 -7.70
N ALA A 97 -5.83 0.84 -8.47
CA ALA A 97 -6.31 1.78 -9.49
C ALA A 97 -7.10 1.07 -10.58
N ARG A 98 -6.68 -0.14 -10.96
CA ARG A 98 -7.37 -0.96 -11.96
C ARG A 98 -8.73 -1.40 -11.45
N ASP A 99 -8.82 -1.85 -10.22
CA ASP A 99 -10.06 -2.29 -9.58
C ASP A 99 -11.07 -1.13 -9.41
N LEU A 100 -10.57 0.03 -8.97
CA LEU A 100 -11.39 1.25 -8.85
C LEU A 100 -11.69 1.94 -10.19
N GLY A 101 -11.20 1.40 -11.31
CA GLY A 101 -11.40 1.99 -12.64
C GLY A 101 -10.74 3.36 -12.84
N ILE A 102 -9.69 3.68 -12.07
CA ILE A 102 -8.94 4.93 -12.18
C ILE A 102 -8.13 4.90 -13.49
N LYS A 103 -8.51 5.74 -14.43
CA LYS A 103 -7.92 5.84 -15.79
C LYS A 103 -7.74 7.29 -16.18
N GLY A 104 -6.65 7.56 -16.87
CA GLY A 104 -6.32 8.89 -17.40
C GLY A 104 -4.86 9.24 -17.17
N ASP A 105 -4.43 10.33 -17.77
CA ASP A 105 -3.12 10.89 -17.49
C ASP A 105 -3.10 11.56 -16.11
N PRO A 106 -1.91 11.75 -15.50
CA PRO A 106 -1.79 12.28 -14.16
C PRO A 106 -2.41 13.66 -13.95
N SER A 107 -2.32 14.55 -14.94
CA SER A 107 -2.88 15.91 -14.85
C SER A 107 -4.41 15.88 -14.90
N PHE A 108 -4.98 15.01 -15.71
CA PHE A 108 -6.43 14.76 -15.72
C PHE A 108 -6.90 14.21 -14.37
N LEU A 109 -6.20 13.22 -13.82
CA LEU A 109 -6.53 12.66 -12.49
C LEU A 109 -6.43 13.73 -11.41
N LEU A 110 -5.35 14.52 -11.40
CA LEU A 110 -5.17 15.63 -10.45
C LEU A 110 -6.33 16.62 -10.54
N SER A 111 -6.69 17.05 -11.75
CA SER A 111 -7.81 17.98 -11.94
C SER A 111 -9.14 17.43 -11.40
N ARG A 112 -9.38 16.14 -11.59
CA ARG A 112 -10.57 15.45 -11.07
C ARG A 112 -10.57 15.38 -9.53
N ILE A 113 -9.43 15.08 -8.92
CA ILE A 113 -9.28 15.03 -7.46
C ILE A 113 -9.54 16.41 -6.85
N LEU A 114 -9.02 17.47 -7.46
CA LEU A 114 -9.15 18.83 -6.93
C LEU A 114 -10.59 19.36 -6.94
N VAL A 115 -11.40 18.97 -7.94
CA VAL A 115 -12.81 19.39 -8.05
C VAL A 115 -13.80 18.39 -7.46
N CYS A 116 -13.31 17.29 -6.89
CA CYS A 116 -14.16 16.25 -6.32
C CYS A 116 -14.82 16.76 -5.01
N ASP A 117 -16.14 16.82 -5.00
CA ASP A 117 -16.96 17.20 -3.86
C ASP A 117 -17.64 15.99 -3.18
N LYS A 118 -17.61 14.84 -3.83
CA LYS A 118 -18.20 13.58 -3.33
C LYS A 118 -17.20 12.43 -3.43
N PRO A 119 -16.40 12.21 -2.39
CA PRO A 119 -15.48 11.09 -2.36
C PRO A 119 -16.23 9.75 -2.41
N HIS A 120 -15.61 8.76 -3.01
CA HIS A 120 -16.09 7.40 -2.99
C HIS A 120 -15.66 6.71 -1.69
N LEU A 121 -16.61 6.14 -0.97
CA LEU A 121 -16.30 5.33 0.22
C LEU A 121 -15.78 3.96 -0.22
N MET A 122 -14.70 3.53 0.38
CA MET A 122 -14.01 2.29 0.08
C MET A 122 -13.81 1.48 1.35
N ASP A 123 -14.13 0.20 1.31
CA ASP A 123 -13.81 -0.71 2.41
C ASP A 123 -12.30 -0.94 2.52
N LEU A 124 -11.82 -1.06 3.74
CA LEU A 124 -10.45 -1.42 4.06
C LEU A 124 -10.40 -2.70 4.89
N GLY A 125 -9.42 -3.55 4.62
CA GLY A 125 -9.11 -4.66 5.50
C GLY A 125 -8.26 -4.21 6.69
N ARG A 126 -8.57 -4.73 7.87
CA ARG A 126 -7.77 -4.57 9.07
C ARG A 126 -7.24 -5.92 9.53
N LEU A 127 -5.94 -6.08 9.45
CA LEU A 127 -5.24 -7.25 9.98
C LEU A 127 -4.70 -6.92 11.37
N THR A 128 -5.12 -7.69 12.36
CA THR A 128 -4.55 -7.65 13.71
C THR A 128 -3.87 -8.98 13.96
N TYR A 129 -2.59 -8.95 14.34
CA TYR A 129 -1.84 -10.16 14.65
C TYR A 129 -1.15 -10.03 16.00
N HIS A 130 -1.01 -11.18 16.65
CA HIS A 130 -0.33 -11.29 17.92
C HIS A 130 0.93 -12.13 17.71
N ASP A 131 2.06 -11.61 18.09
CA ASP A 131 3.31 -12.36 18.04
C ASP A 131 3.37 -13.31 19.25
N SER A 132 3.00 -14.56 19.03
CA SER A 132 2.86 -15.59 20.07
C SER A 132 4.20 -16.19 20.50
N ALA A 133 5.25 -15.43 20.75
CA ALA A 133 6.51 -15.93 21.27
C ALA A 133 7.72 -15.86 20.35
N SER A 134 8.04 -14.74 19.83
CA SER A 134 9.42 -14.50 19.42
C SER A 134 10.21 -13.89 20.59
N GLU A 135 11.48 -14.25 20.69
CA GLU A 135 12.43 -13.73 21.70
C GLU A 135 12.54 -12.18 21.72
N ARG A 136 11.87 -11.48 20.82
CA ARG A 136 11.76 -10.01 20.77
C ARG A 136 10.87 -9.45 21.88
N SER A 137 9.94 -10.23 22.39
CA SER A 137 8.99 -9.83 23.45
C SER A 137 9.66 -9.60 24.82
N ARG A 138 10.94 -9.96 24.97
CA ARG A 138 11.67 -9.78 26.24
C ARG A 138 12.36 -8.42 26.38
N LEU A 139 12.33 -7.57 25.35
CA LEU A 139 13.07 -6.30 25.34
C LEU A 139 12.21 -5.07 25.10
N HIS A 140 10.93 -5.21 24.80
CA HIS A 140 10.02 -4.08 24.66
C HIS A 140 8.71 -4.35 25.40
N GLU A 141 8.31 -3.36 26.19
CA GLU A 141 7.04 -3.25 26.88
C GLU A 141 5.88 -3.71 25.98
N GLU A 142 4.84 -4.29 26.59
CA GLU A 142 3.58 -4.71 25.95
C GLU A 142 3.09 -3.65 24.95
N LYS A 143 3.57 -3.76 23.73
CA LYS A 143 3.03 -2.98 22.63
C LYS A 143 1.86 -3.76 22.08
N ASP A 144 0.71 -3.13 22.17
CA ASP A 144 -0.56 -3.54 21.60
C ASP A 144 -0.40 -4.34 20.29
N SER A 145 -1.30 -5.29 20.09
CA SER A 145 -1.48 -6.05 18.86
C SER A 145 -1.12 -5.20 17.63
N ASP A 146 -0.11 -5.65 16.87
CA ASP A 146 0.24 -4.96 15.64
C ASP A 146 -0.94 -5.00 14.68
N THR A 147 -1.43 -3.84 14.33
CA THR A 147 -2.56 -3.67 13.40
C THR A 147 -2.05 -3.07 12.10
N ARG A 148 -2.48 -3.63 10.98
CA ARG A 148 -2.21 -3.10 9.65
C ARG A 148 -3.47 -3.02 8.81
N TYR A 149 -3.59 -1.95 8.05
CA TYR A 149 -4.66 -1.77 7.08
C TYR A 149 -4.18 -2.17 5.69
N PHE A 150 -5.09 -2.69 4.87
CA PHE A 150 -4.81 -2.98 3.47
C PHE A 150 -6.03 -2.67 2.60
N ALA A 151 -5.77 -2.19 1.38
CA ALA A 151 -6.81 -1.80 0.44
C ALA A 151 -7.04 -2.84 -0.66
N VAL A 152 -6.12 -3.76 -0.87
CA VAL A 152 -6.15 -4.72 -1.98
C VAL A 152 -6.28 -6.14 -1.45
N SER A 153 -5.23 -6.69 -0.88
CA SER A 153 -5.23 -8.06 -0.37
C SER A 153 -4.26 -8.25 0.78
N CYS A 154 -4.50 -9.29 1.55
CA CYS A 154 -3.60 -9.81 2.57
C CYS A 154 -3.44 -11.32 2.36
N GLY A 155 -2.22 -11.83 2.43
CA GLY A 155 -1.91 -13.23 2.19
C GLY A 155 -1.06 -13.88 3.27
N ILE A 156 -1.22 -15.20 3.44
CA ILE A 156 -0.47 -16.04 4.36
C ILE A 156 0.06 -17.25 3.60
N GLY A 157 1.32 -17.61 3.84
CA GLY A 157 1.94 -18.80 3.25
C GLY A 157 2.73 -18.49 1.97
N TYR A 158 2.48 -19.22 0.91
CA TYR A 158 3.22 -19.13 -0.35
C TYR A 158 3.27 -17.71 -0.95
N ASP A 159 2.14 -17.02 -0.95
CA ASP A 159 2.03 -15.65 -1.47
C ASP A 159 2.90 -14.69 -0.65
N ALA A 160 2.81 -14.74 0.67
CA ALA A 160 3.63 -13.96 1.58
C ALA A 160 5.13 -14.27 1.41
N ALA A 161 5.50 -15.55 1.23
CA ALA A 161 6.89 -15.96 1.03
C ALA A 161 7.47 -15.41 -0.30
N ILE A 162 6.68 -15.36 -1.36
CA ILE A 162 7.10 -14.71 -2.61
C ILE A 162 7.34 -13.22 -2.40
N CYS A 163 6.44 -12.53 -1.71
CA CYS A 163 6.56 -11.11 -1.44
C CYS A 163 7.80 -10.81 -0.59
N GLU A 164 8.03 -11.59 0.47
CA GLU A 164 9.20 -11.46 1.34
C GLU A 164 10.51 -11.64 0.55
N GLU A 165 10.64 -12.70 -0.23
CA GLU A 165 11.85 -12.94 -1.03
C GLU A 165 12.03 -11.89 -2.12
N ALA A 166 10.94 -11.43 -2.75
CA ALA A 166 10.99 -10.38 -3.74
C ALA A 166 11.44 -9.02 -3.16
N LEU A 167 11.07 -8.73 -1.93
CA LEU A 167 11.52 -7.53 -1.22
C LEU A 167 12.99 -7.64 -0.76
N ALA A 168 13.41 -8.82 -0.29
CA ALA A 168 14.77 -9.08 0.17
C ALA A 168 15.78 -9.18 -0.99
N SER A 169 15.35 -9.51 -2.20
CA SER A 169 16.27 -9.73 -3.32
C SER A 169 16.84 -8.43 -3.86
N HIS A 170 18.12 -8.19 -3.62
CA HIS A 170 18.89 -7.10 -4.25
C HIS A 170 18.96 -7.22 -5.79
N PHE A 171 18.66 -8.39 -6.35
CA PHE A 171 18.61 -8.67 -7.79
C PHE A 171 17.49 -7.91 -8.52
N LYS A 172 16.45 -7.47 -7.82
CA LYS A 172 15.31 -6.77 -8.39
C LYS A 172 15.72 -5.50 -9.16
N ASN A 173 16.66 -4.74 -8.63
CA ASN A 173 17.08 -3.48 -9.25
C ASN A 173 17.90 -3.68 -10.53
N THR A 174 18.70 -4.74 -10.61
CA THR A 174 19.53 -5.03 -11.77
C THR A 174 18.72 -5.65 -12.92
N LEU A 175 17.81 -6.57 -12.62
CA LEU A 175 16.98 -7.24 -13.61
C LEU A 175 15.81 -6.38 -14.10
N ASN A 176 15.29 -5.50 -13.28
CA ASN A 176 14.29 -4.50 -13.71
C ASN A 176 14.88 -3.50 -14.72
N ARG A 177 16.15 -3.11 -14.56
CA ARG A 177 16.87 -2.29 -15.56
C ARG A 177 17.01 -2.99 -16.91
N LEU A 178 17.04 -4.33 -16.92
CA LEU A 178 17.14 -5.15 -18.13
C LEU A 178 15.77 -5.57 -18.69
N GLY A 179 14.67 -5.09 -18.15
CA GLY A 179 13.31 -5.46 -18.59
C GLY A 179 12.88 -6.89 -18.20
N LEU A 180 13.67 -7.59 -17.38
CA LEU A 180 13.47 -9.00 -17.01
C LEU A 180 12.74 -9.17 -15.67
N GLY A 181 12.12 -8.13 -15.14
CA GLY A 181 11.45 -8.15 -13.83
C GLY A 181 10.36 -9.23 -13.71
N LYS A 182 9.59 -9.49 -14.78
CA LYS A 182 8.58 -10.56 -14.79
C LYS A 182 9.22 -11.95 -14.66
N LEU A 183 10.40 -12.17 -15.25
CA LEU A 183 11.12 -13.43 -15.16
C LEU A 183 11.64 -13.69 -13.73
N THR A 184 12.06 -12.65 -13.04
CA THR A 184 12.50 -12.73 -11.65
C THR A 184 11.34 -13.19 -10.73
N TYR A 185 10.17 -12.60 -10.88
CA TYR A 185 9.00 -13.03 -10.11
C TYR A 185 8.62 -14.47 -10.38
N LEU A 186 8.66 -14.89 -11.65
CA LEU A 186 8.39 -16.28 -12.02
C LEU A 186 9.40 -17.25 -11.39
N THR A 187 10.69 -16.90 -11.39
CA THR A 187 11.73 -17.73 -10.76
C THR A 187 11.54 -17.84 -9.25
N ILE A 188 11.25 -16.73 -8.57
CA ILE A 188 10.95 -16.71 -7.14
C ILE A 188 9.69 -17.55 -6.85
N ALA A 189 8.64 -17.40 -7.64
CA ALA A 189 7.41 -18.15 -7.48
C ALA A 189 7.65 -19.67 -7.62
N LEU A 190 8.35 -20.10 -8.65
CA LEU A 190 8.70 -21.52 -8.85
C LEU A 190 9.58 -22.07 -7.72
N LYS A 191 10.54 -21.29 -7.26
CA LYS A 191 11.38 -21.68 -6.11
C LYS A 191 10.55 -21.82 -4.84
N GLN A 192 9.71 -20.83 -4.53
CA GLN A 192 8.86 -20.84 -3.34
C GLN A 192 7.77 -21.92 -3.40
N LEU A 193 7.31 -22.30 -4.58
CA LEU A 193 6.36 -23.41 -4.73
C LEU A 193 6.94 -24.74 -4.20
N ILE A 194 8.25 -24.92 -4.30
CA ILE A 194 8.95 -26.10 -3.80
C ILE A 194 9.33 -25.95 -2.32
N LEU A 195 9.73 -24.76 -1.91
CA LEU A 195 10.28 -24.51 -0.58
C LEU A 195 9.23 -24.21 0.49
N THR A 196 8.09 -23.60 0.12
CA THR A 196 7.04 -23.26 1.07
C THR A 196 6.41 -24.50 1.68
N LYS A 197 6.52 -24.62 2.99
CA LYS A 197 5.89 -25.71 3.74
C LYS A 197 4.38 -25.48 3.80
N ARG A 198 3.63 -26.55 3.61
CA ARG A 198 2.18 -26.53 3.79
C ARG A 198 1.84 -26.38 5.26
N GLY A 199 0.89 -25.50 5.55
CA GLY A 199 0.44 -25.19 6.92
C GLY A 199 -0.87 -25.88 7.26
N ASN A 200 -1.20 -25.87 8.54
CA ASN A 200 -2.54 -26.19 9.04
C ASN A 200 -3.02 -25.00 9.87
N CYS A 201 -4.29 -24.68 9.79
CA CYS A 201 -4.88 -23.64 10.62
C CYS A 201 -6.35 -23.95 10.90
N THR A 202 -6.87 -23.30 11.93
CA THR A 202 -8.30 -23.25 12.21
C THR A 202 -8.81 -21.88 11.79
N ILE A 203 -9.89 -21.86 11.03
CA ILE A 203 -10.51 -20.64 10.51
C ILE A 203 -11.89 -20.49 11.12
N THR A 204 -12.18 -19.31 11.64
CA THR A 204 -13.51 -18.88 12.06
C THR A 204 -13.93 -17.70 11.20
N LEU A 205 -15.08 -17.77 10.56
CA LEU A 205 -15.62 -16.70 9.72
C LEU A 205 -16.92 -16.20 10.33
N ASP A 206 -17.02 -14.89 10.54
CA ASP A 206 -18.22 -14.21 11.02
C ASP A 206 -18.82 -14.83 12.29
N GLY A 207 -17.97 -15.31 13.20
CA GLY A 207 -18.42 -15.96 14.44
C GLY A 207 -19.09 -17.33 14.25
N LYS A 208 -19.01 -17.91 13.04
CA LYS A 208 -19.52 -19.26 12.76
C LYS A 208 -18.62 -20.34 13.36
N GLU A 209 -19.09 -21.59 13.31
CA GLU A 209 -18.30 -22.73 13.78
C GLU A 209 -16.94 -22.79 13.09
N PRO A 210 -15.86 -22.97 13.88
CA PRO A 210 -14.52 -23.08 13.34
C PRO A 210 -14.37 -24.32 12.45
N PHE A 211 -13.61 -24.21 11.39
CA PHE A 211 -13.23 -25.37 10.58
C PHE A 211 -11.69 -25.45 10.40
N GLU A 212 -11.19 -26.67 10.30
CA GLU A 212 -9.79 -26.94 10.07
C GLU A 212 -9.47 -26.92 8.59
N LEU A 213 -8.44 -26.15 8.22
CA LEU A 213 -7.82 -26.20 6.90
C LEU A 213 -6.47 -26.90 7.02
N LYS A 214 -6.34 -28.07 6.40
CA LYS A 214 -5.13 -28.91 6.45
C LYS A 214 -4.36 -28.83 5.15
N SER A 215 -3.02 -28.80 5.27
CA SER A 215 -2.10 -28.82 4.12
C SER A 215 -2.34 -27.68 3.12
N PHE A 216 -2.74 -26.51 3.59
CA PHE A 216 -2.86 -25.34 2.71
C PHE A 216 -1.50 -24.81 2.25
N LEU A 217 -1.45 -24.31 1.03
CA LEU A 217 -0.27 -23.66 0.48
C LEU A 217 -0.30 -22.16 0.75
N PHE A 218 -1.45 -21.52 0.55
CA PHE A 218 -1.68 -20.12 0.87
C PHE A 218 -3.15 -19.86 1.20
N ILE A 219 -3.41 -18.76 1.90
CA ILE A 219 -4.71 -18.16 2.12
C ILE A 219 -4.58 -16.71 1.72
N ALA A 220 -5.47 -16.22 0.89
CA ALA A 220 -5.54 -14.80 0.52
C ALA A 220 -6.92 -14.25 0.85
N THR A 221 -6.93 -13.07 1.45
CA THR A 221 -8.15 -12.27 1.67
C THR A 221 -8.07 -11.06 0.76
N MET A 222 -9.08 -10.88 -0.07
CA MET A 222 -9.16 -9.75 -1.00
C MET A 222 -10.37 -8.89 -0.67
N ILE A 223 -10.21 -7.58 -0.74
CA ILE A 223 -11.28 -6.60 -0.54
C ILE A 223 -11.86 -6.19 -1.88
N HIS A 224 -10.98 -6.02 -2.86
CA HIS A 224 -11.35 -5.65 -4.22
C HIS A 224 -11.10 -6.81 -5.18
N ARG A 225 -11.79 -6.76 -6.32
CA ARG A 225 -11.66 -7.78 -7.35
C ARG A 225 -10.32 -7.63 -8.07
N PHE A 226 -9.62 -8.74 -8.26
CA PHE A 226 -8.52 -8.85 -9.22
C PHE A 226 -9.02 -9.50 -10.49
N GLU A 227 -8.68 -8.95 -11.62
CA GLU A 227 -8.85 -9.57 -12.93
C GLU A 227 -7.50 -9.99 -13.51
#